data_4afe6645463939af123da5e7b4531556
#
_entry.id   4afe6645463939af123da5e7b4531556
#
_cell.length_a   1.000
_cell.length_b   1.000
_cell.length_c   1.000
_cell.angle_alpha   90.00
_cell.angle_beta   90.00
_cell.angle_gamma   90.00
#
_symmetry.space_group_name_H-M   'P 1'
#
loop_
_entity.id
_entity.type
_entity.pdbx_description
1 polymer ?
#
loop_
_entity_poly.entity_id
_entity_poly.type
_entity_poly.pdbx_seq_one_letter_code
_entity_poly.pdbx_strand_id
1 'polypeptide(L)'
;MRLSTFFISSLAVATSAAPTWPSLQLNDIGDPLGALSAVSQYFNLVADKVSAVKTMRGSPKCDLSKAEMPTVPGLPPPAPGSKLRHVAVGRGTQNYTCDGSADSKPKAVGAVATLFNVTCMAAMYPEVTNKVSNMAVHFDLDAANRVGPATLPVSGHHYFTAAGVPFFDIGDEGQIPCAKNASADAPDTSTIGRTGERAIPWLRLLATKDATKGLGEVFRVSTAGGSPPATCKDRTGPFQVEYSAEYWFWSK
;
A
#
# COMPACT_ATOMS: atom_id res chain seq x y z
N MET A 1 -55.16 -29.18 40.28
CA MET A 1 -54.19 -28.07 40.26
C MET A 1 -52.96 -28.54 39.48
N ARG A 2 -52.76 -28.01 38.26
CA ARG A 2 -51.54 -28.29 37.44
C ARG A 2 -50.68 -27.04 37.46
N LEU A 3 -49.51 -27.11 38.06
CA LEU A 3 -48.48 -26.03 37.96
C LEU A 3 -47.77 -26.13 36.61
N SER A 4 -47.88 -25.09 35.81
CA SER A 4 -47.07 -24.92 34.56
C SER A 4 -45.83 -24.14 34.90
N THR A 5 -44.68 -24.78 34.78
CA THR A 5 -43.35 -24.16 34.93
C THR A 5 -42.98 -23.49 33.62
N PHE A 6 -42.87 -22.17 33.57
CA PHE A 6 -42.31 -21.40 32.45
C PHE A 6 -40.79 -21.39 32.53
N PHE A 7 -40.12 -21.97 31.58
CA PHE A 7 -38.68 -21.78 31.36
C PHE A 7 -38.46 -20.49 30.58
N ILE A 8 -37.83 -19.51 31.20
CA ILE A 8 -37.34 -18.31 30.56
C ILE A 8 -35.93 -18.64 30.02
N SER A 9 -35.77 -18.83 28.70
CA SER A 9 -34.47 -18.91 28.03
C SER A 9 -33.91 -17.52 27.86
N SER A 10 -32.91 -17.16 28.68
CA SER A 10 -32.11 -15.94 28.45
C SER A 10 -31.15 -16.15 27.30
N LEU A 11 -31.42 -15.50 26.16
CA LEU A 11 -30.46 -15.35 25.08
C LEU A 11 -29.33 -14.41 25.56
N ALA A 12 -28.16 -14.96 25.78
CA ALA A 12 -26.95 -14.17 25.92
C ALA A 12 -26.52 -13.63 24.56
N VAL A 13 -26.74 -12.34 24.31
CA VAL A 13 -26.20 -11.63 23.17
C VAL A 13 -24.70 -11.44 23.44
N ALA A 14 -23.86 -12.24 22.78
CA ALA A 14 -22.43 -12.01 22.75
C ALA A 14 -22.15 -10.75 21.93
N THR A 15 -21.94 -9.62 22.58
CA THR A 15 -21.38 -8.43 21.94
C THR A 15 -19.91 -8.70 21.63
N SER A 16 -19.59 -8.96 20.36
CA SER A 16 -18.21 -8.97 19.90
C SER A 16 -17.67 -7.54 20.01
N ALA A 17 -16.86 -7.29 21.05
CA ALA A 17 -16.11 -6.05 21.15
C ALA A 17 -15.16 -5.97 19.96
N ALA A 18 -15.25 -4.89 19.18
CA ALA A 18 -14.27 -4.64 18.12
C ALA A 18 -12.86 -4.59 18.73
N PRO A 19 -11.85 -5.19 18.11
CA PRO A 19 -10.50 -5.16 18.63
C PRO A 19 -10.00 -3.72 18.68
N THR A 20 -9.66 -3.24 19.88
CA THR A 20 -9.01 -1.96 20.08
C THR A 20 -7.54 -2.09 19.66
N TRP A 21 -7.10 -1.26 18.73
CA TRP A 21 -5.72 -1.19 18.28
C TRP A 21 -4.92 -0.26 19.18
N PRO A 22 -3.67 -0.62 19.52
CA PRO A 22 -2.81 0.29 20.24
C PRO A 22 -2.48 1.51 19.34
N SER A 23 -2.64 2.71 19.88
CA SER A 23 -2.19 3.92 19.22
C SER A 23 -0.67 4.01 19.32
N LEU A 24 0.02 4.26 18.20
CA LEU A 24 1.44 4.57 18.20
C LEU A 24 1.62 6.02 18.68
N GLN A 25 2.09 6.19 19.91
CA GLN A 25 2.42 7.49 20.49
C GLN A 25 3.88 7.82 20.12
N LEU A 26 4.09 8.68 19.13
CA LEU A 26 5.44 9.12 18.72
C LEU A 26 5.90 10.40 19.44
N ASN A 27 5.07 10.99 20.30
CA ASN A 27 5.28 12.33 20.85
C ASN A 27 6.40 12.42 21.91
N ASP A 28 6.86 11.30 22.45
CA ASP A 28 7.85 11.25 23.52
C ASP A 28 9.22 10.66 23.09
N ILE A 29 9.46 10.50 21.79
CA ILE A 29 10.66 9.83 21.32
C ILE A 29 11.67 10.87 20.88
N GLY A 30 12.47 11.36 21.84
CA GLY A 30 13.61 12.24 21.60
C GLY A 30 14.85 11.56 20.99
N ASP A 31 14.76 10.24 20.71
CA ASP A 31 15.85 9.43 20.16
C ASP A 31 15.36 8.66 18.91
N PRO A 32 16.04 8.81 17.75
CA PRO A 32 15.71 8.10 16.52
C PRO A 32 15.72 6.57 16.65
N LEU A 33 16.58 6.02 17.51
CA LEU A 33 16.63 4.56 17.77
C LEU A 33 15.46 4.10 18.61
N GLY A 34 15.00 4.91 19.56
CA GLY A 34 13.77 4.65 20.34
C GLY A 34 12.53 4.71 19.45
N ALA A 35 12.47 5.66 18.51
CA ALA A 35 11.42 5.73 17.52
C ALA A 35 11.35 4.46 16.65
N LEU A 36 12.49 3.99 16.17
CA LEU A 36 12.58 2.78 15.35
C LEU A 36 12.15 1.52 16.14
N SER A 37 12.50 1.45 17.44
CA SER A 37 12.10 0.36 18.32
C SER A 37 10.60 0.33 18.57
N ALA A 38 9.99 1.48 18.88
CA ALA A 38 8.54 1.61 19.10
C ALA A 38 7.74 1.24 17.84
N VAL A 39 8.24 1.66 16.71
CA VAL A 39 7.73 1.34 15.39
C VAL A 39 7.82 -0.16 15.11
N SER A 40 8.95 -0.79 15.37
CA SER A 40 9.15 -2.24 15.21
C SER A 40 8.21 -3.04 16.12
N GLN A 41 8.05 -2.63 17.38
CA GLN A 41 7.10 -3.27 18.32
C GLN A 41 5.65 -3.13 17.84
N TYR A 42 5.26 -1.97 17.34
CA TYR A 42 3.93 -1.76 16.78
C TYR A 42 3.67 -2.67 15.57
N PHE A 43 4.66 -2.82 14.67
CA PHE A 43 4.53 -3.76 13.54
C PHE A 43 4.43 -5.21 13.96
N ASN A 44 5.20 -5.64 14.94
CA ASN A 44 5.08 -6.99 15.49
C ASN A 44 3.66 -7.23 16.03
N LEU A 45 3.11 -6.26 16.75
CA LEU A 45 1.76 -6.34 17.30
C LEU A 45 0.68 -6.39 16.19
N VAL A 46 0.85 -5.60 15.13
CA VAL A 46 -0.03 -5.63 13.95
C VAL A 46 0.12 -6.97 13.21
N ALA A 47 1.35 -7.46 13.04
CA ALA A 47 1.62 -8.75 12.39
C ALA A 47 1.01 -9.92 13.18
N ASP A 48 1.11 -9.92 14.51
CA ASP A 48 0.48 -10.91 15.38
C ASP A 48 -1.04 -10.90 15.27
N LYS A 49 -1.65 -9.72 15.24
CA LYS A 49 -3.10 -9.58 15.05
C LYS A 49 -3.56 -10.05 13.66
N VAL A 50 -2.80 -9.71 12.61
CA VAL A 50 -3.06 -10.19 11.25
C VAL A 50 -2.88 -11.71 11.17
N SER A 51 -1.87 -12.28 11.84
CA SER A 51 -1.65 -13.72 11.91
C SER A 51 -2.75 -14.44 12.68
N ALA A 52 -3.24 -13.88 13.77
CA ALA A 52 -4.37 -14.41 14.54
C ALA A 52 -5.66 -14.47 13.71
N VAL A 53 -5.89 -13.47 12.83
CA VAL A 53 -7.02 -13.49 11.88
C VAL A 53 -6.85 -14.59 10.82
N LYS A 54 -5.61 -14.88 10.38
CA LYS A 54 -5.34 -15.96 9.41
C LYS A 54 -5.56 -17.37 9.98
N THR A 55 -5.40 -17.56 11.30
CA THR A 55 -5.63 -18.86 11.96
C THR A 55 -7.10 -19.16 12.18
N MET A 56 -7.99 -18.18 12.07
CA MET A 56 -9.43 -18.44 12.03
C MET A 56 -9.78 -19.16 10.73
N ARG A 57 -10.27 -20.39 10.84
CA ARG A 57 -10.58 -21.27 9.70
C ARG A 57 -11.45 -20.56 8.65
N GLY A 58 -10.88 -20.32 7.48
CA GLY A 58 -11.46 -19.60 6.35
C GLY A 58 -10.86 -18.21 6.20
N SER A 59 -10.44 -17.85 4.97
CA SER A 59 -10.02 -16.47 4.71
C SER A 59 -11.14 -15.53 5.13
N PRO A 60 -10.90 -14.54 6.01
CA PRO A 60 -11.94 -13.62 6.42
C PRO A 60 -12.48 -12.93 5.16
N LYS A 61 -13.75 -13.08 4.88
CA LYS A 61 -14.46 -12.31 3.85
C LYS A 61 -14.56 -10.89 4.41
N CYS A 62 -13.63 -10.04 4.04
CA CYS A 62 -13.70 -8.63 4.39
C CYS A 62 -14.68 -7.91 3.47
N ASP A 63 -15.44 -6.98 4.03
CA ASP A 63 -16.38 -6.14 3.28
C ASP A 63 -15.60 -4.98 2.65
N LEU A 64 -15.25 -5.12 1.37
CA LEU A 64 -14.48 -4.11 0.63
C LEU A 64 -15.23 -2.78 0.43
N SER A 65 -16.55 -2.73 0.66
CA SER A 65 -17.31 -1.48 0.60
C SER A 65 -16.93 -0.50 1.74
N LYS A 66 -16.24 -1.00 2.77
CA LYS A 66 -15.74 -0.21 3.89
C LYS A 66 -14.31 0.30 3.70
N ALA A 67 -13.64 -0.13 2.63
CA ALA A 67 -12.31 0.33 2.34
C ALA A 67 -12.34 1.75 1.78
N GLU A 68 -11.60 2.65 2.42
CA GLU A 68 -11.54 4.07 2.06
C GLU A 68 -10.19 4.38 1.43
N MET A 69 -10.19 4.58 0.11
CA MET A 69 -8.98 5.00 -0.61
C MET A 69 -8.65 6.45 -0.25
N PRO A 70 -7.39 6.75 0.13
CA PRO A 70 -6.95 8.13 0.33
C PRO A 70 -7.16 8.98 -0.92
N THR A 71 -7.54 10.24 -0.71
CA THR A 71 -7.82 11.20 -1.78
C THR A 71 -6.88 12.41 -1.70
N VAL A 72 -6.65 13.04 -2.84
CA VAL A 72 -5.88 14.28 -2.95
C VAL A 72 -6.54 15.19 -4.01
N PRO A 73 -6.55 16.51 -3.81
CA PRO A 73 -7.03 17.43 -4.84
C PRO A 73 -6.33 17.21 -6.19
N GLY A 74 -7.09 17.23 -7.26
CA GLY A 74 -6.57 17.04 -8.62
C GLY A 74 -6.48 15.57 -9.10
N LEU A 75 -6.68 14.59 -8.23
CA LEU A 75 -6.77 13.19 -8.64
C LEU A 75 -8.25 12.76 -8.70
N PRO A 76 -8.78 12.44 -9.90
CA PRO A 76 -10.18 12.01 -10.03
C PRO A 76 -10.46 10.73 -9.24
N PRO A 77 -11.69 10.57 -8.70
CA PRO A 77 -12.09 9.32 -8.04
C PRO A 77 -12.16 8.13 -9.03
N PRO A 78 -12.32 6.90 -8.53
CA PRO A 78 -12.62 5.74 -9.37
C PRO A 78 -13.83 5.98 -10.26
N ALA A 79 -13.87 5.34 -11.43
CA ALA A 79 -14.98 5.48 -12.36
C ALA A 79 -16.31 5.06 -11.72
N PRO A 80 -17.43 5.75 -12.03
CA PRO A 80 -18.74 5.36 -11.51
C PRO A 80 -19.05 3.90 -11.82
N GLY A 81 -19.48 3.14 -10.81
CA GLY A 81 -19.83 1.71 -10.94
C GLY A 81 -18.66 0.74 -10.85
N SER A 82 -17.41 1.21 -10.85
CA SER A 82 -16.26 0.33 -10.58
C SER A 82 -16.30 -0.20 -9.14
N LYS A 83 -15.73 -1.40 -8.95
CA LYS A 83 -15.69 -2.06 -7.64
C LYS A 83 -14.25 -2.31 -7.24
N LEU A 84 -13.93 -2.04 -5.98
CA LEU A 84 -12.63 -2.39 -5.43
C LEU A 84 -12.42 -3.91 -5.47
N ARG A 85 -11.26 -4.34 -5.96
CA ARG A 85 -10.89 -5.74 -6.10
C ARG A 85 -9.73 -6.12 -5.19
N HIS A 86 -8.74 -5.26 -5.11
CA HIS A 86 -7.51 -5.56 -4.40
C HIS A 86 -6.84 -4.28 -3.90
N VAL A 87 -6.19 -4.37 -2.74
CA VAL A 87 -5.31 -3.31 -2.21
C VAL A 87 -3.97 -3.93 -1.86
N ALA A 88 -2.89 -3.30 -2.30
CA ALA A 88 -1.54 -3.72 -1.98
C ALA A 88 -0.69 -2.57 -1.47
N VAL A 89 0.24 -2.86 -0.58
CA VAL A 89 1.40 -2.02 -0.31
C VAL A 89 2.52 -2.46 -1.23
N GLY A 90 2.99 -1.55 -2.07
CA GLY A 90 4.15 -1.76 -2.93
C GLY A 90 5.42 -1.22 -2.26
N ARG A 91 6.50 -2.02 -2.28
CA ARG A 91 7.83 -1.62 -1.85
C ARG A 91 8.83 -1.92 -2.95
N GLY A 92 9.62 -0.94 -3.34
CA GLY A 92 10.54 -1.11 -4.45
C GLY A 92 11.33 0.15 -4.78
N THR A 93 11.62 0.35 -6.06
CA THR A 93 12.41 1.48 -6.57
C THR A 93 11.74 2.16 -7.75
N GLN A 94 11.89 3.46 -7.81
CA GLN A 94 11.69 4.25 -9.03
C GLN A 94 13.03 4.31 -9.77
N ASN A 95 13.01 4.10 -11.08
CA ASN A 95 14.21 4.03 -11.89
C ASN A 95 14.34 5.29 -12.73
N TYR A 96 15.51 5.88 -12.72
CA TYR A 96 15.85 7.12 -13.42
C TYR A 96 17.13 6.96 -14.19
N THR A 97 17.37 7.90 -15.12
CA THR A 97 18.66 8.04 -15.81
C THR A 97 19.04 9.51 -15.94
N CYS A 98 20.34 9.77 -15.90
CA CYS A 98 20.96 11.07 -16.14
C CYS A 98 21.82 11.02 -17.41
N ASP A 99 21.78 12.08 -18.20
CA ASP A 99 22.49 12.21 -19.47
C ASP A 99 23.94 12.71 -19.34
N GLY A 100 24.37 12.99 -18.10
CA GLY A 100 25.72 13.53 -17.80
C GLY A 100 25.79 15.06 -17.73
N SER A 101 24.70 15.78 -18.08
CA SER A 101 24.62 17.23 -17.90
C SER A 101 24.19 17.54 -16.45
N ALA A 102 25.00 18.35 -15.75
CA ALA A 102 24.76 18.68 -14.34
C ALA A 102 23.43 19.41 -14.10
N ASP A 103 22.99 20.22 -15.05
CA ASP A 103 21.78 21.03 -14.95
C ASP A 103 20.52 20.32 -15.48
N SER A 104 20.68 19.16 -16.14
CA SER A 104 19.54 18.37 -16.61
C SER A 104 18.76 17.74 -15.45
N LYS A 105 17.48 17.48 -15.69
CA LYS A 105 16.65 16.75 -14.71
C LYS A 105 16.73 15.25 -14.97
N PRO A 106 16.77 14.43 -13.91
CA PRO A 106 16.67 12.98 -14.06
C PRO A 106 15.42 12.59 -14.84
N LYS A 107 15.57 11.69 -15.79
CA LYS A 107 14.48 11.15 -16.59
C LYS A 107 13.99 9.84 -15.97
N ALA A 108 12.69 9.75 -15.66
CA ALA A 108 12.08 8.53 -15.21
C ALA A 108 12.06 7.48 -16.34
N VAL A 109 12.51 6.26 -16.06
CA VAL A 109 12.60 5.16 -17.03
C VAL A 109 11.83 3.92 -16.58
N GLY A 110 11.20 3.95 -15.39
CA GLY A 110 10.38 2.87 -14.92
C GLY A 110 10.33 2.76 -13.39
N ALA A 111 9.76 1.66 -12.94
CA ALA A 111 9.70 1.28 -11.54
C ALA A 111 9.68 -0.25 -11.41
N VAL A 112 10.11 -0.75 -10.25
CA VAL A 112 9.93 -2.13 -9.86
C VAL A 112 9.46 -2.16 -8.40
N ALA A 113 8.43 -2.96 -8.08
CA ALA A 113 7.99 -3.15 -6.71
C ALA A 113 7.42 -4.55 -6.48
N THR A 114 7.66 -5.09 -5.30
CA THR A 114 6.90 -6.21 -4.74
C THR A 114 5.62 -5.66 -4.11
N LEU A 115 4.50 -6.32 -4.39
CA LEU A 115 3.18 -5.94 -3.91
C LEU A 115 2.74 -6.89 -2.80
N PHE A 116 2.38 -6.35 -1.65
CA PHE A 116 1.95 -7.08 -0.47
C PHE A 116 0.44 -6.89 -0.26
N ASN A 117 -0.30 -7.98 -0.11
CA ASN A 117 -1.74 -7.94 0.05
C ASN A 117 -2.14 -7.31 1.39
N VAL A 118 -2.83 -6.19 1.31
CA VAL A 118 -3.42 -5.49 2.46
C VAL A 118 -4.93 -5.27 2.28
N THR A 119 -5.57 -6.01 1.38
CA THR A 119 -6.97 -5.81 0.97
C THR A 119 -7.92 -5.81 2.17
N CYS A 120 -7.85 -6.84 3.02
CA CYS A 120 -8.70 -6.87 4.20
C CYS A 120 -8.27 -5.87 5.29
N MET A 121 -6.98 -5.52 5.35
CA MET A 121 -6.50 -4.48 6.24
C MET A 121 -7.09 -3.12 5.84
N ALA A 122 -7.12 -2.79 4.55
CA ALA A 122 -7.71 -1.55 4.04
C ALA A 122 -9.20 -1.43 4.33
N ALA A 123 -9.94 -2.56 4.34
CA ALA A 123 -11.37 -2.57 4.65
C ALA A 123 -11.69 -2.48 6.15
N MET A 124 -10.82 -3.06 6.99
CA MET A 124 -11.07 -3.14 8.43
C MET A 124 -10.32 -2.06 9.23
N TYR A 125 -9.17 -1.61 8.73
CA TYR A 125 -8.25 -0.71 9.42
C TYR A 125 -7.54 0.23 8.44
N PRO A 126 -8.25 1.14 7.76
CA PRO A 126 -7.69 1.99 6.70
C PRO A 126 -6.52 2.86 7.21
N GLU A 127 -6.60 3.37 8.44
CA GLU A 127 -5.52 4.17 9.04
C GLU A 127 -4.25 3.36 9.29
N VAL A 128 -4.37 2.04 9.57
CA VAL A 128 -3.22 1.14 9.71
C VAL A 128 -2.59 0.88 8.36
N THR A 129 -3.39 0.66 7.33
CA THR A 129 -2.91 0.45 5.96
C THR A 129 -2.06 1.64 5.49
N ASN A 130 -2.53 2.86 5.72
CA ASN A 130 -1.79 4.07 5.37
C ASN A 130 -0.45 4.18 6.11
N LYS A 131 -0.42 3.86 7.41
CA LYS A 131 0.83 3.84 8.19
C LYS A 131 1.79 2.77 7.69
N VAL A 132 1.31 1.57 7.38
CA VAL A 132 2.14 0.48 6.82
C VAL A 132 2.78 0.92 5.50
N SER A 133 2.01 1.53 4.61
CA SER A 133 2.54 2.08 3.35
C SER A 133 3.65 3.09 3.59
N ASN A 134 3.37 4.10 4.42
CA ASN A 134 4.33 5.18 4.71
C ASN A 134 5.62 4.68 5.36
N MET A 135 5.55 3.62 6.16
CA MET A 135 6.70 3.08 6.88
C MET A 135 7.48 2.06 6.05
N ALA A 136 6.84 1.41 5.08
CA ALA A 136 7.47 0.37 4.27
C ALA A 136 8.75 0.85 3.56
N VAL A 137 8.86 2.15 3.22
CA VAL A 137 10.05 2.73 2.60
C VAL A 137 11.30 2.62 3.47
N HIS A 138 11.14 2.58 4.80
CA HIS A 138 12.25 2.53 5.76
C HIS A 138 12.75 1.10 6.06
N PHE A 139 12.08 0.08 5.53
CA PHE A 139 12.48 -1.30 5.67
C PHE A 139 13.08 -1.85 4.37
N ASP A 140 14.11 -2.67 4.50
CA ASP A 140 14.65 -3.41 3.36
C ASP A 140 13.68 -4.54 2.96
N LEU A 141 13.63 -4.82 1.65
CA LEU A 141 13.12 -6.08 1.15
C LEU A 141 14.20 -7.14 1.38
N ASP A 142 13.89 -8.17 2.16
CA ASP A 142 14.79 -9.31 2.30
C ASP A 142 14.72 -10.24 1.07
N ALA A 143 15.62 -11.23 1.02
CA ALA A 143 15.65 -12.22 -0.05
C ALA A 143 14.36 -13.06 -0.19
N ALA A 144 13.51 -13.06 0.85
CA ALA A 144 12.20 -13.71 0.83
C ALA A 144 11.06 -12.75 0.49
N ASN A 145 11.36 -11.55 -0.03
CA ASN A 145 10.39 -10.48 -0.32
C ASN A 145 9.52 -10.11 0.89
N ARG A 146 10.11 -10.05 2.10
CA ARG A 146 9.42 -9.55 3.29
C ARG A 146 9.75 -8.09 3.52
N VAL A 147 8.78 -7.31 3.94
CA VAL A 147 8.95 -5.90 4.34
C VAL A 147 9.06 -5.82 5.86
N GLY A 148 10.26 -5.61 6.36
CA GLY A 148 10.50 -5.51 7.79
C GLY A 148 10.04 -6.74 8.56
N PRO A 149 9.53 -6.58 9.79
CA PRO A 149 9.02 -7.69 10.60
C PRO A 149 7.65 -8.21 10.16
N ALA A 150 7.00 -7.55 9.20
CA ALA A 150 5.65 -7.91 8.77
C ALA A 150 5.67 -9.13 7.84
N THR A 151 4.84 -10.14 8.13
CA THR A 151 4.61 -11.30 7.27
C THR A 151 3.40 -11.08 6.35
N LEU A 152 3.36 -9.95 5.65
CA LEU A 152 2.32 -9.70 4.66
C LEU A 152 2.51 -10.64 3.47
N PRO A 153 1.44 -11.28 2.98
CA PRO A 153 1.56 -12.16 1.82
C PRO A 153 1.86 -11.33 0.57
N VAL A 154 2.83 -11.78 -0.22
CA VAL A 154 3.07 -11.22 -1.55
C VAL A 154 1.86 -11.52 -2.42
N SER A 155 1.29 -10.51 -3.04
CA SER A 155 0.19 -10.64 -4.00
C SER A 155 0.66 -10.47 -5.44
N GLY A 156 1.87 -9.98 -5.67
CA GLY A 156 2.37 -9.82 -7.01
C GLY A 156 3.50 -8.80 -7.15
N HIS A 157 3.66 -8.30 -8.38
CA HIS A 157 4.75 -7.40 -8.74
C HIS A 157 4.26 -6.28 -9.64
N HIS A 158 4.92 -5.12 -9.53
CA HIS A 158 4.83 -4.02 -10.47
C HIS A 158 6.16 -3.83 -11.16
N TYR A 159 6.12 -3.68 -12.46
CA TYR A 159 7.30 -3.39 -13.30
C TYR A 159 6.88 -2.66 -14.58
N PHE A 160 7.86 -2.23 -15.36
CA PHE A 160 7.63 -1.71 -16.71
C PHE A 160 8.05 -2.76 -17.73
N THR A 161 7.20 -2.98 -18.73
CA THR A 161 7.54 -3.84 -19.87
C THR A 161 8.68 -3.25 -20.68
N ALA A 162 9.29 -4.03 -21.58
CA ALA A 162 10.31 -3.54 -22.50
C ALA A 162 9.82 -2.36 -23.38
N ALA A 163 8.50 -2.27 -23.61
CA ALA A 163 7.88 -1.15 -24.32
C ALA A 163 7.63 0.09 -23.41
N GLY A 164 8.05 0.06 -22.15
CA GLY A 164 7.86 1.17 -21.21
C GLY A 164 6.44 1.29 -20.67
N VAL A 165 5.64 0.22 -20.73
CA VAL A 165 4.26 0.20 -20.21
C VAL A 165 4.28 -0.22 -18.74
N PRO A 166 3.67 0.55 -17.83
CA PRO A 166 3.45 0.12 -16.45
C PRO A 166 2.60 -1.15 -16.41
N PHE A 167 3.08 -2.18 -15.76
CA PHE A 167 2.44 -3.48 -15.69
C PHE A 167 2.34 -3.95 -14.24
N PHE A 168 1.18 -4.47 -13.88
CA PHE A 168 0.95 -5.10 -12.58
C PHE A 168 0.51 -6.54 -12.81
N ASP A 169 1.24 -7.47 -12.20
CA ASP A 169 0.84 -8.86 -12.09
C ASP A 169 0.45 -9.12 -10.63
N ILE A 170 -0.82 -9.34 -10.38
CA ILE A 170 -1.36 -9.54 -9.03
C ILE A 170 -1.91 -10.96 -8.86
N GLY A 171 -1.26 -11.91 -9.49
CA GLY A 171 -1.54 -13.33 -9.36
C GLY A 171 -2.97 -13.69 -9.73
N ASP A 172 -3.71 -14.31 -8.80
CA ASP A 172 -5.08 -14.76 -9.03
C ASP A 172 -6.08 -13.61 -9.30
N GLU A 173 -5.77 -12.39 -8.90
CA GLU A 173 -6.61 -11.21 -9.19
C GLU A 173 -6.45 -10.71 -10.63
N GLY A 174 -5.38 -11.11 -11.32
CA GLY A 174 -5.16 -10.83 -12.73
C GLY A 174 -3.96 -9.96 -13.05
N GLN A 175 -3.91 -9.52 -14.31
CA GLN A 175 -2.84 -8.69 -14.84
C GLN A 175 -3.42 -7.43 -15.46
N ILE A 176 -2.73 -6.31 -15.28
CA ILE A 176 -3.21 -5.03 -15.79
C ILE A 176 -2.04 -4.17 -16.32
N PRO A 177 -1.82 -4.17 -17.65
CA PRO A 177 -1.02 -3.14 -18.31
C PRO A 177 -1.78 -1.82 -18.29
N CYS A 178 -1.09 -0.72 -17.97
CA CYS A 178 -1.72 0.56 -17.69
C CYS A 178 -1.16 1.70 -18.54
N ALA A 179 -1.97 2.73 -18.71
CA ALA A 179 -1.53 4.05 -19.15
C ALA A 179 -1.87 5.10 -18.08
N LYS A 180 -0.99 6.09 -17.91
CA LYS A 180 -1.23 7.20 -16.99
C LYS A 180 -2.40 8.05 -17.50
N ASN A 181 -3.41 8.23 -16.65
CA ASN A 181 -4.58 9.07 -16.91
C ASN A 181 -4.50 10.42 -16.18
N ALA A 182 -4.21 10.38 -14.86
CA ALA A 182 -4.11 11.58 -14.06
C ALA A 182 -2.94 11.48 -13.08
N SER A 183 -2.47 12.64 -12.62
CA SER A 183 -1.39 12.76 -11.64
C SER A 183 -1.69 13.97 -10.74
N ALA A 184 -1.45 13.81 -9.44
CA ALA A 184 -1.45 14.90 -8.47
C ALA A 184 -0.18 14.80 -7.62
N ASP A 185 0.33 15.94 -7.16
CA ASP A 185 1.46 15.94 -6.26
C ASP A 185 1.10 15.24 -4.95
N ALA A 186 2.06 14.52 -4.39
CA ALA A 186 1.89 13.96 -3.06
C ALA A 186 1.72 15.09 -2.04
N PRO A 187 0.88 14.93 -1.00
CA PRO A 187 0.76 15.91 0.07
C PRO A 187 2.14 16.28 0.66
N ASP A 188 2.34 17.52 1.07
CA ASP A 188 3.60 17.97 1.69
C ASP A 188 3.91 17.22 2.99
N THR A 189 2.90 16.63 3.63
CA THR A 189 3.02 15.78 4.82
C THR A 189 3.39 14.34 4.50
N SER A 190 3.57 13.98 3.22
CA SER A 190 3.96 12.63 2.81
C SER A 190 5.33 12.25 3.36
N THR A 191 5.47 10.99 3.72
CA THR A 191 6.70 10.45 4.29
C THR A 191 7.87 10.56 3.30
N ILE A 192 8.99 11.12 3.78
CA ILE A 192 10.24 11.17 3.02
C ILE A 192 10.90 9.78 2.97
N GLY A 193 11.71 9.55 1.94
CA GLY A 193 12.51 8.35 1.79
C GLY A 193 13.67 8.26 2.79
N ARG A 194 14.39 7.13 2.74
CA ARG A 194 15.48 6.81 3.70
C ARG A 194 16.65 7.79 3.66
N THR A 195 16.91 8.44 2.50
CA THR A 195 18.00 9.41 2.33
C THR A 195 17.50 10.84 2.10
N GLY A 196 16.20 11.11 2.40
CA GLY A 196 15.58 12.43 2.34
C GLY A 196 14.78 12.70 1.06
N GLU A 197 14.53 11.69 0.25
CA GLU A 197 13.78 11.85 -1.00
C GLU A 197 12.32 12.19 -0.72
N ARG A 198 11.78 13.18 -1.46
CA ARG A 198 10.34 13.49 -1.42
C ARG A 198 9.52 12.33 -1.98
N ALA A 199 8.26 12.28 -1.56
CA ALA A 199 7.29 11.33 -2.12
C ALA A 199 7.03 11.62 -3.60
N ILE A 200 6.90 10.56 -4.40
CA ILE A 200 6.50 10.66 -5.81
C ILE A 200 5.01 11.01 -5.94
N PRO A 201 4.58 11.62 -7.06
CA PRO A 201 3.19 11.97 -7.29
C PRO A 201 2.23 10.78 -7.16
N TRP A 202 1.01 11.05 -6.73
CA TRP A 202 -0.11 10.11 -6.77
C TRP A 202 -0.63 10.00 -8.19
N LEU A 203 -1.07 8.82 -8.58
CA LEU A 203 -1.47 8.55 -9.96
C LEU A 203 -2.81 7.82 -10.03
N ARG A 204 -3.58 8.14 -11.07
CA ARG A 204 -4.61 7.28 -11.61
C ARG A 204 -4.12 6.71 -12.93
N LEU A 205 -4.17 5.39 -13.05
CA LEU A 205 -3.77 4.64 -14.23
C LEU A 205 -5.00 3.90 -14.76
N LEU A 206 -5.19 3.91 -16.07
CA LEU A 206 -6.26 3.17 -16.72
C LEU A 206 -5.70 1.94 -17.42
N ALA A 207 -6.43 0.86 -17.33
CA ALA A 207 -6.12 -0.38 -18.03
C ALA A 207 -6.06 -0.17 -19.53
N THR A 208 -5.06 -0.75 -20.17
CA THR A 208 -5.04 -0.92 -21.62
C THR A 208 -5.79 -2.20 -22.03
N LYS A 209 -5.81 -2.52 -23.33
CA LYS A 209 -6.65 -3.60 -23.89
C LYS A 209 -6.38 -5.00 -23.31
N ASP A 210 -5.18 -5.27 -22.81
CA ASP A 210 -4.75 -6.62 -22.40
C ASP A 210 -4.94 -6.88 -20.88
N ALA A 211 -5.72 -6.06 -20.19
CA ALA A 211 -6.06 -6.29 -18.79
C ALA A 211 -6.99 -7.51 -18.64
N THR A 212 -6.72 -8.30 -17.61
CA THR A 212 -7.47 -9.55 -17.34
C THR A 212 -8.40 -9.42 -16.14
N LYS A 213 -9.26 -10.41 -15.91
CA LYS A 213 -10.18 -10.50 -14.75
C LYS A 213 -11.08 -9.28 -14.54
N GLY A 214 -11.32 -8.48 -15.59
CA GLY A 214 -12.14 -7.28 -15.51
C GLY A 214 -11.50 -6.10 -14.77
N LEU A 215 -10.18 -6.12 -14.56
CA LEU A 215 -9.46 -4.97 -14.00
C LEU A 215 -9.53 -3.77 -14.95
N GLY A 216 -9.76 -2.59 -14.38
CA GLY A 216 -9.99 -1.36 -15.15
C GLY A 216 -9.10 -0.20 -14.77
N GLU A 217 -8.80 -0.06 -13.50
CA GLU A 217 -8.06 1.09 -12.98
C GLU A 217 -7.10 0.67 -11.86
N VAL A 218 -5.97 1.38 -11.78
CA VAL A 218 -5.05 1.30 -10.65
C VAL A 218 -4.78 2.71 -10.14
N PHE A 219 -4.89 2.89 -8.85
CA PHE A 219 -4.44 4.12 -8.18
C PHE A 219 -3.16 3.83 -7.42
N ARG A 220 -2.18 4.70 -7.55
CA ARG A 220 -1.01 4.78 -6.69
C ARG A 220 -1.17 5.99 -5.78
N VAL A 221 -1.38 5.75 -4.50
CA VAL A 221 -1.61 6.77 -3.47
C VAL A 221 -0.73 6.53 -2.25
N SER A 222 -0.79 7.41 -1.26
CA SER A 222 0.00 7.28 -0.01
C SER A 222 1.47 6.95 -0.26
N THR A 223 2.08 7.67 -1.19
CA THR A 223 3.47 7.45 -1.59
C THR A 223 4.44 7.96 -0.53
N ALA A 224 5.56 7.27 -0.36
CA ALA A 224 6.68 7.65 0.49
C ALA A 224 8.00 7.51 -0.28
N GLY A 225 8.85 8.53 -0.25
CA GLY A 225 10.11 8.55 -0.99
C GLY A 225 9.92 8.46 -2.51
N GLY A 226 10.97 8.09 -3.20
CA GLY A 226 10.96 7.76 -4.64
C GLY A 226 11.28 8.90 -5.58
N SER A 227 11.21 10.17 -5.16
CA SER A 227 11.55 11.29 -6.03
C SER A 227 13.05 11.39 -6.28
N PRO A 228 13.49 11.68 -7.51
CA PRO A 228 14.89 11.85 -7.82
C PRO A 228 15.41 13.20 -7.28
N PRO A 229 16.74 13.43 -7.25
CA PRO A 229 17.29 14.74 -7.01
C PRO A 229 16.81 15.76 -8.04
N ALA A 230 16.87 17.04 -7.72
CA ALA A 230 16.37 18.11 -8.59
C ALA A 230 17.11 18.18 -9.93
N THR A 231 18.39 17.82 -9.96
CA THR A 231 19.24 17.82 -11.15
C THR A 231 20.14 16.58 -11.19
N CYS A 232 20.77 16.36 -12.33
CA CYS A 232 21.75 15.30 -12.59
C CYS A 232 23.17 15.64 -12.09
N LYS A 233 23.34 16.70 -11.30
CA LYS A 233 24.66 17.08 -10.77
C LYS A 233 25.32 15.86 -10.10
N ASP A 234 26.58 15.61 -10.48
CA ASP A 234 27.40 14.51 -10.00
C ASP A 234 26.82 13.10 -10.27
N ARG A 235 25.91 12.99 -11.26
CA ARG A 235 25.30 11.71 -11.66
C ARG A 235 25.29 11.54 -13.17
N THR A 236 25.60 10.31 -13.61
CA THR A 236 25.52 9.89 -15.02
C THR A 236 25.00 8.46 -15.09
N GLY A 237 24.16 8.18 -16.10
CA GLY A 237 23.59 6.86 -16.31
C GLY A 237 22.41 6.52 -15.40
N PRO A 238 22.03 5.23 -15.33
CA PRO A 238 20.87 4.78 -14.58
C PRO A 238 21.11 4.77 -13.07
N PHE A 239 20.06 5.09 -12.31
CA PHE A 239 20.05 4.98 -10.84
C PHE A 239 18.63 4.70 -10.34
N GLN A 240 18.51 4.29 -9.09
CA GLN A 240 17.27 3.92 -8.44
C GLN A 240 17.06 4.76 -7.17
N VAL A 241 15.79 5.04 -6.88
CA VAL A 241 15.37 5.69 -5.64
C VAL A 241 14.30 4.83 -4.99
N GLU A 242 14.51 4.46 -3.75
CA GLU A 242 13.59 3.61 -2.99
C GLU A 242 12.27 4.33 -2.71
N TYR A 243 11.16 3.58 -2.80
CA TYR A 243 9.83 4.09 -2.49
C TYR A 243 8.92 3.03 -1.93
N SER A 244 7.83 3.49 -1.35
CA SER A 244 6.64 2.69 -1.09
C SER A 244 5.37 3.44 -1.48
N ALA A 245 4.28 2.72 -1.66
CA ALA A 245 2.99 3.28 -2.03
C ALA A 245 1.85 2.30 -1.74
N GLU A 246 0.64 2.81 -1.61
CA GLU A 246 -0.56 2.00 -1.74
C GLU A 246 -0.96 1.89 -3.20
N TYR A 247 -1.38 0.69 -3.61
CA TYR A 247 -1.95 0.40 -4.92
C TYR A 247 -3.36 -0.15 -4.76
N TRP A 248 -4.34 0.56 -5.34
CA TRP A 248 -5.75 0.23 -5.27
C TRP A 248 -6.22 -0.19 -6.65
N PHE A 249 -6.70 -1.43 -6.78
CA PHE A 249 -7.11 -2.04 -8.04
C PHE A 249 -8.63 -2.13 -8.12
N TRP A 250 -9.19 -1.56 -9.18
CA TRP A 250 -10.63 -1.48 -9.40
C TRP A 250 -11.04 -2.24 -10.67
N SER A 251 -12.23 -2.85 -10.64
CA SER A 251 -12.82 -3.42 -11.86
C SER A 251 -13.34 -2.31 -12.78
N LYS A 252 -13.63 -2.68 -14.03
CA LYS A 252 -14.47 -1.87 -14.92
C LYS A 252 -15.91 -1.91 -14.45
#